data_46f7256518e733f08145750fe8e55f36
#
_entry.id   46f7256518e733f08145750fe8e55f36
#
_cell.length_a   1.000
_cell.length_b   1.000
_cell.length_c   1.000
_cell.angle_alpha   90.00
_cell.angle_beta   90.00
_cell.angle_gamma   90.00
#
_symmetry.space_group_name_H-M   'P 1'
#
loop_
_entity.id
_entity.type
_entity.pdbx_description
1 polymer ?
#
loop_
_entity_poly.entity_id
_entity_poly.type
_entity_poly.pdbx_seq_one_letter_code
_entity_poly.pdbx_strand_id
1 'polypeptide(L)'
;MKIISQIAVRLNIPELLLMQHLLGGARKYKLFFIPKKKGGMRAIAQPSKEIKSFQRTFLSVVKLPTSSVVYSYKEGKNIFQNASLHRENKYFLKLDFDNFFNSITPDIFWKQWKLFFPEQSAIDKILLEQLLFWQPSAYKSNLVLSVGAPSSPAISNFCLISFDNKLQSFCRQRSITFSRYADDLTFS
;
A
#
# COMPACT_ATOMS: atom_id res chain seq x y z
N MET A 1 23.01 -3.39 3.59
CA MET A 1 22.50 -4.76 3.87
C MET A 1 21.20 -4.92 3.08
N LYS A 2 21.01 -6.06 2.43
CA LYS A 2 19.79 -6.34 1.63
C LYS A 2 18.55 -6.37 2.52
N ILE A 3 17.39 -5.99 1.99
CA ILE A 3 16.14 -5.90 2.77
C ILE A 3 15.75 -7.29 3.32
N ILE A 4 15.87 -8.34 2.52
CA ILE A 4 15.56 -9.71 2.94
C ILE A 4 16.45 -10.13 4.13
N SER A 5 17.75 -9.84 4.07
CA SER A 5 18.68 -10.09 5.18
C SER A 5 18.28 -9.31 6.46
N GLN A 6 17.85 -8.05 6.31
CA GLN A 6 17.39 -7.25 7.46
C GLN A 6 16.13 -7.82 8.09
N ILE A 7 15.19 -8.28 7.29
CA ILE A 7 13.96 -8.96 7.77
C ILE A 7 14.33 -10.25 8.52
N ALA A 8 15.21 -11.08 7.96
CA ALA A 8 15.65 -12.33 8.56
C ALA A 8 16.31 -12.10 9.95
N VAL A 9 17.23 -11.12 10.02
CA VAL A 9 17.87 -10.72 11.29
C VAL A 9 16.83 -10.25 12.31
N ARG A 10 15.88 -9.41 11.89
CA ARG A 10 14.84 -8.88 12.80
C ARG A 10 13.89 -9.96 13.32
N LEU A 11 13.67 -11.03 12.53
CA LEU A 11 12.87 -12.19 12.92
C LEU A 11 13.66 -13.26 13.68
N ASN A 12 14.97 -13.10 13.77
CA ASN A 12 15.90 -14.09 14.34
C ASN A 12 15.77 -15.47 13.67
N ILE A 13 15.71 -15.49 12.33
CA ILE A 13 15.66 -16.71 11.52
C ILE A 13 16.76 -16.70 10.44
N PRO A 14 17.24 -17.86 9.99
CA PRO A 14 18.15 -17.93 8.84
C PRO A 14 17.53 -17.31 7.58
N GLU A 15 18.34 -16.52 6.84
CA GLU A 15 17.88 -15.87 5.60
C GLU A 15 17.32 -16.88 4.58
N LEU A 16 17.99 -18.04 4.42
CA LEU A 16 17.52 -19.09 3.53
C LEU A 16 16.12 -19.61 3.90
N LEU A 17 15.85 -19.74 5.20
CA LEU A 17 14.54 -20.17 5.68
C LEU A 17 13.47 -19.10 5.37
N LEU A 18 13.78 -17.82 5.56
CA LEU A 18 12.88 -16.73 5.15
C LEU A 18 12.60 -16.79 3.64
N MET A 19 13.64 -16.94 2.81
CA MET A 19 13.47 -17.03 1.35
C MET A 19 12.56 -18.20 0.96
N GLN A 20 12.73 -19.39 1.57
CA GLN A 20 11.85 -20.55 1.36
C GLN A 20 10.39 -20.25 1.73
N HIS A 21 10.16 -19.55 2.85
CA HIS A 21 8.81 -19.14 3.26
C HIS A 21 8.18 -18.11 2.31
N LEU A 22 8.99 -17.25 1.71
CA LEU A 22 8.51 -16.23 0.76
C LEU A 22 8.17 -16.83 -0.61
N LEU A 23 8.84 -17.89 -1.03
CA LEU A 23 8.50 -18.58 -2.27
C LEU A 23 7.03 -19.05 -2.24
N GLY A 24 6.24 -18.55 -3.21
CA GLY A 24 4.79 -18.77 -3.25
C GLY A 24 3.99 -18.01 -2.17
N GLY A 25 4.60 -17.04 -1.50
CA GLY A 25 3.94 -16.21 -0.47
C GLY A 25 2.70 -15.48 -0.97
N ALA A 26 2.70 -15.06 -2.23
CA ALA A 26 1.56 -14.42 -2.89
C ALA A 26 0.30 -15.31 -2.98
N ARG A 27 0.44 -16.62 -2.80
CA ARG A 27 -0.67 -17.59 -2.76
C ARG A 27 -1.10 -17.98 -1.34
N LYS A 28 -0.37 -17.56 -0.31
CA LYS A 28 -0.66 -17.87 1.10
C LYS A 28 -1.71 -16.92 1.69
N TYR A 29 -2.85 -16.76 1.01
CA TYR A 29 -3.95 -15.89 1.38
C TYR A 29 -5.27 -16.67 1.49
N LYS A 30 -6.05 -16.32 2.52
CA LYS A 30 -7.43 -16.79 2.66
C LYS A 30 -8.37 -15.72 2.11
N LEU A 31 -9.16 -16.08 1.11
CA LEU A 31 -10.18 -15.22 0.53
C LEU A 31 -11.51 -15.42 1.28
N PHE A 32 -12.16 -14.32 1.65
CA PHE A 32 -13.52 -14.29 2.17
C PHE A 32 -14.22 -13.00 1.76
N PHE A 33 -15.53 -12.96 1.89
CA PHE A 33 -16.34 -11.85 1.45
C PHE A 33 -17.07 -11.22 2.64
N ILE A 34 -17.14 -9.89 2.68
CA ILE A 34 -17.89 -9.13 3.67
C ILE A 34 -18.90 -8.22 2.96
N PRO A 35 -20.11 -8.00 3.56
CA PRO A 35 -21.10 -7.10 2.99
C PRO A 35 -20.58 -5.65 2.93
N LYS A 36 -20.84 -4.93 1.83
CA LYS A 36 -20.63 -3.48 1.76
C LYS A 36 -21.86 -2.75 2.32
N LYS A 37 -21.68 -1.59 2.96
CA LYS A 37 -22.78 -0.77 3.50
C LYS A 37 -23.83 -0.35 2.45
N LYS A 38 -23.42 -0.15 1.20
CA LYS A 38 -24.27 0.26 0.07
C LYS A 38 -24.70 -0.90 -0.83
N GLY A 39 -24.64 -2.15 -0.32
CA GLY A 39 -24.95 -3.36 -1.09
C GLY A 39 -23.73 -3.95 -1.82
N GLY A 40 -23.85 -5.24 -2.15
CA GLY A 40 -22.77 -6.04 -2.73
C GLY A 40 -21.76 -6.58 -1.71
N MET A 41 -20.74 -7.28 -2.18
CA MET A 41 -19.73 -7.94 -1.36
C MET A 41 -18.36 -7.33 -1.61
N ARG A 42 -17.52 -7.25 -0.58
CA ARG A 42 -16.11 -6.88 -0.67
C ARG A 42 -15.26 -8.13 -0.45
N ALA A 43 -14.44 -8.47 -1.42
CA ALA A 43 -13.45 -9.52 -1.30
C ALA A 43 -12.30 -9.07 -0.39
N ILE A 44 -12.01 -9.85 0.64
CA ILE A 44 -10.89 -9.65 1.56
C ILE A 44 -9.94 -10.82 1.36
N ALA A 45 -8.72 -10.53 0.92
CA ALA A 45 -7.66 -11.51 0.83
C ALA A 45 -6.71 -11.33 2.02
N GLN A 46 -6.83 -12.20 3.00
CA GLN A 46 -6.07 -12.13 4.24
C GLN A 46 -4.83 -13.00 4.14
N PRO A 47 -3.59 -12.47 4.28
CA PRO A 47 -2.38 -13.26 4.31
C PRO A 47 -2.35 -14.20 5.52
N SER A 48 -1.61 -15.31 5.39
CA SER A 48 -1.33 -16.22 6.50
C SER A 48 -0.69 -15.48 7.69
N LYS A 49 -0.71 -16.08 8.87
CA LYS A 49 -0.08 -15.49 10.08
C LYS A 49 1.40 -15.17 9.86
N GLU A 50 2.12 -16.07 9.18
CA GLU A 50 3.55 -15.91 8.85
C GLU A 50 3.77 -14.71 7.91
N ILE A 51 3.06 -14.67 6.79
CA ILE A 51 3.18 -13.55 5.83
C ILE A 51 2.82 -12.21 6.49
N LYS A 52 1.81 -12.16 7.36
CA LYS A 52 1.50 -10.96 8.15
C LYS A 52 2.66 -10.52 9.04
N SER A 53 3.31 -11.47 9.70
CA SER A 53 4.48 -11.20 10.54
C SER A 53 5.62 -10.61 9.71
N PHE A 54 5.94 -11.23 8.58
CA PHE A 54 6.98 -10.77 7.67
C PHE A 54 6.67 -9.39 7.07
N GLN A 55 5.42 -9.12 6.70
CA GLN A 55 4.97 -7.80 6.23
C GLN A 55 5.12 -6.71 7.29
N ARG A 56 4.78 -6.99 8.55
CA ARG A 56 4.99 -6.05 9.66
C ARG A 56 6.48 -5.79 9.89
N THR A 57 7.29 -6.84 9.81
CA THR A 57 8.75 -6.71 9.93
C THR A 57 9.32 -5.90 8.76
N PHE A 58 8.86 -6.12 7.52
CA PHE A 58 9.22 -5.26 6.40
C PHE A 58 8.95 -3.78 6.70
N LEU A 59 7.77 -3.43 7.21
CA LEU A 59 7.43 -2.04 7.57
C LEU A 59 8.26 -1.48 8.73
N SER A 60 8.80 -2.33 9.60
CA SER A 60 9.71 -1.89 10.67
C SER A 60 11.13 -1.60 10.15
N VAL A 61 11.55 -2.31 9.12
CA VAL A 61 12.86 -2.21 8.48
C VAL A 61 12.88 -1.09 7.43
N VAL A 62 11.83 -1.00 6.60
CA VAL A 62 11.74 -0.05 5.50
C VAL A 62 10.76 1.06 5.85
N LYS A 63 11.28 2.27 6.03
CA LYS A 63 10.45 3.46 6.27
C LYS A 63 10.02 4.05 4.94
N LEU A 64 8.83 3.67 4.49
CA LEU A 64 8.24 4.18 3.26
C LEU A 64 7.79 5.64 3.45
N PRO A 65 8.26 6.60 2.64
CA PRO A 65 7.77 7.97 2.69
C PRO A 65 6.31 8.05 2.25
N THR A 66 5.63 9.14 2.66
CA THR A 66 4.25 9.43 2.27
C THR A 66 4.10 10.90 1.93
N SER A 67 3.16 11.23 1.03
CA SER A 67 2.84 12.61 0.68
C SER A 67 2.26 13.39 1.88
N SER A 68 2.44 14.73 1.85
CA SER A 68 1.90 15.63 2.88
C SER A 68 0.37 15.71 2.87
N VAL A 69 -0.26 15.45 1.73
CA VAL A 69 -1.73 15.54 1.54
C VAL A 69 -2.48 14.31 2.03
N VAL A 70 -1.76 13.28 2.51
CA VAL A 70 -2.35 12.01 2.96
C VAL A 70 -2.70 12.09 4.44
N TYR A 71 -3.94 11.72 4.76
CA TYR A 71 -4.50 11.72 6.13
C TYR A 71 -4.87 10.32 6.65
N SER A 72 -4.83 9.29 5.81
CA SER A 72 -5.05 7.89 6.20
C SER A 72 -3.75 7.14 6.42
N TYR A 73 -3.76 6.14 7.31
CA TYR A 73 -2.63 5.23 7.54
C TYR A 73 -1.29 5.93 7.80
N LYS A 74 -1.33 7.11 8.38
CA LYS A 74 -0.18 7.95 8.69
C LYS A 74 -0.25 8.35 10.16
N GLU A 75 0.86 8.17 10.86
CA GLU A 75 0.97 8.57 12.26
C GLU A 75 0.67 10.06 12.44
N GLY A 76 -0.07 10.41 13.50
CA GLY A 76 -0.48 11.77 13.78
C GLY A 76 -1.53 12.37 12.83
N LYS A 77 -2.11 11.56 11.91
CA LYS A 77 -3.17 11.97 10.99
C LYS A 77 -4.42 11.10 11.16
N ASN A 78 -5.60 11.71 10.95
CA ASN A 78 -6.89 11.03 11.08
C ASN A 78 -7.97 11.68 10.21
N ILE A 79 -9.16 11.07 10.20
CA ILE A 79 -10.30 11.54 9.38
C ILE A 79 -10.80 12.92 9.83
N PHE A 80 -10.76 13.23 11.14
CA PHE A 80 -11.18 14.52 11.66
C PHE A 80 -10.30 15.66 11.12
N GLN A 81 -8.98 15.48 11.15
CA GLN A 81 -8.04 16.45 10.58
C GLN A 81 -8.20 16.59 9.06
N ASN A 82 -8.52 15.50 8.36
CA ASN A 82 -8.84 15.54 6.93
C ASN A 82 -10.09 16.42 6.68
N ALA A 83 -11.16 16.21 7.43
CA ALA A 83 -12.38 17.00 7.31
C ALA A 83 -12.15 18.47 7.70
N SER A 84 -11.42 18.73 8.78
CA SER A 84 -11.12 20.08 9.26
C SER A 84 -10.37 20.94 8.25
N LEU A 85 -9.55 20.33 7.39
CA LEU A 85 -8.83 21.03 6.31
C LEU A 85 -9.78 21.73 5.33
N HIS A 86 -10.98 21.19 5.16
CA HIS A 86 -11.94 21.62 4.14
C HIS A 86 -13.11 22.45 4.70
N ARG A 87 -13.26 22.54 6.03
CA ARG A 87 -14.50 23.05 6.69
C ARG A 87 -14.89 24.48 6.31
N GLU A 88 -13.91 25.34 5.98
CA GLU A 88 -14.16 26.74 5.65
C GLU A 88 -14.54 26.95 4.17
N ASN A 89 -14.44 25.92 3.34
CA ASN A 89 -14.72 26.01 1.91
C ASN A 89 -16.19 25.69 1.62
N LYS A 90 -16.78 26.45 0.66
CA LYS A 90 -18.21 26.33 0.30
C LYS A 90 -18.54 25.16 -0.63
N TYR A 91 -17.59 24.76 -1.46
CA TYR A 91 -17.79 23.75 -2.51
C TYR A 91 -16.87 22.56 -2.29
N PHE A 92 -17.40 21.39 -2.56
CA PHE A 92 -16.67 20.12 -2.37
C PHE A 92 -16.83 19.24 -3.59
N LEU A 93 -15.73 18.68 -4.05
CA LEU A 93 -15.71 17.55 -4.97
C LEU A 93 -15.04 16.37 -4.25
N LYS A 94 -15.74 15.23 -4.22
CA LYS A 94 -15.18 13.95 -3.74
C LYS A 94 -15.10 12.98 -4.88
N LEU A 95 -13.95 12.37 -5.05
CA LEU A 95 -13.70 11.29 -6.00
C LEU A 95 -13.20 10.07 -5.22
N ASP A 96 -13.46 8.88 -5.74
CA ASP A 96 -13.07 7.61 -5.14
C ASP A 96 -12.33 6.77 -6.19
N PHE A 97 -11.24 6.12 -5.79
CA PHE A 97 -10.58 5.14 -6.65
C PHE A 97 -11.34 3.82 -6.64
N ASP A 98 -11.79 3.36 -7.79
CA ASP A 98 -12.38 2.03 -7.89
C ASP A 98 -11.30 0.94 -7.70
N ASN A 99 -11.67 -0.11 -6.94
CA ASN A 99 -10.85 -1.28 -6.69
C ASN A 99 -9.40 -0.97 -6.23
N PHE A 100 -9.25 0.06 -5.39
CA PHE A 100 -8.01 0.76 -5.06
C PHE A 100 -6.80 -0.16 -4.83
N PHE A 101 -6.85 -1.04 -3.82
CA PHE A 101 -5.70 -1.89 -3.50
C PHE A 101 -5.38 -2.87 -4.62
N ASN A 102 -6.39 -3.49 -5.23
CA ASN A 102 -6.16 -4.46 -6.31
C ASN A 102 -5.75 -3.81 -7.64
N SER A 103 -5.78 -2.49 -7.74
CA SER A 103 -5.25 -1.74 -8.90
C SER A 103 -3.77 -1.41 -8.76
N ILE A 104 -3.19 -1.60 -7.57
CA ILE A 104 -1.76 -1.33 -7.32
C ILE A 104 -0.96 -2.62 -7.55
N THR A 105 -0.12 -2.60 -8.58
CA THR A 105 0.73 -3.71 -9.03
C THR A 105 2.18 -3.54 -8.60
N PRO A 106 3.03 -4.59 -8.67
CA PRO A 106 4.46 -4.47 -8.48
C PRO A 106 5.12 -3.41 -9.38
N ASP A 107 4.67 -3.26 -10.63
CA ASP A 107 5.22 -2.26 -11.54
C ASP A 107 5.06 -0.83 -11.02
N ILE A 108 3.89 -0.50 -10.45
CA ILE A 108 3.63 0.81 -9.84
C ILE A 108 4.54 0.99 -8.61
N PHE A 109 4.67 -0.04 -7.79
CA PHE A 109 5.54 -0.02 -6.61
C PHE A 109 7.02 0.19 -7.01
N TRP A 110 7.54 -0.57 -7.98
CA TRP A 110 8.94 -0.45 -8.40
C TRP A 110 9.25 0.84 -9.13
N LYS A 111 8.29 1.41 -9.89
CA LYS A 111 8.43 2.76 -10.46
C LYS A 111 8.63 3.81 -9.36
N GLN A 112 7.84 3.73 -8.29
CA GLN A 112 7.96 4.65 -7.16
C GLN A 112 9.21 4.36 -6.33
N TRP A 113 9.58 3.09 -6.15
CA TRP A 113 10.76 2.66 -5.40
C TRP A 113 12.04 3.28 -5.93
N LYS A 114 12.23 3.29 -7.24
CA LYS A 114 13.41 3.86 -7.91
C LYS A 114 13.65 5.34 -7.59
N LEU A 115 12.63 6.08 -7.17
CA LEU A 115 12.74 7.51 -6.83
C LEU A 115 13.28 7.74 -5.41
N PHE A 116 13.19 6.76 -4.52
CA PHE A 116 13.49 6.93 -3.10
C PHE A 116 14.53 5.97 -2.54
N PHE A 117 14.73 4.84 -3.19
CA PHE A 117 15.54 3.74 -2.67
C PHE A 117 16.49 3.18 -3.74
N PRO A 118 17.63 2.61 -3.31
CA PRO A 118 18.53 1.89 -4.21
C PRO A 118 17.83 0.75 -4.93
N GLU A 119 18.35 0.43 -6.10
CA GLU A 119 17.85 -0.72 -6.86
C GLU A 119 18.09 -2.03 -6.12
N GLN A 120 17.11 -2.92 -6.17
CA GLN A 120 17.19 -4.25 -5.58
C GLN A 120 17.64 -5.28 -6.62
N SER A 121 18.29 -6.36 -6.18
CA SER A 121 18.61 -7.47 -7.06
C SER A 121 17.33 -8.13 -7.61
N ALA A 122 17.44 -8.84 -8.73
CA ALA A 122 16.30 -9.54 -9.33
C ALA A 122 15.66 -10.55 -8.33
N ILE A 123 16.48 -11.22 -7.55
CA ILE A 123 16.01 -12.17 -6.52
C ILE A 123 15.25 -11.43 -5.41
N ASP A 124 15.82 -10.34 -4.89
CA ASP A 124 15.17 -9.56 -3.84
C ASP A 124 13.85 -8.96 -4.33
N LYS A 125 13.77 -8.50 -5.59
CA LYS A 125 12.51 -8.03 -6.19
C LYS A 125 11.44 -9.13 -6.17
N ILE A 126 11.77 -10.32 -6.66
CA ILE A 126 10.83 -11.47 -6.68
C ILE A 126 10.37 -11.77 -5.25
N LEU A 127 11.28 -11.87 -4.28
CA LEU A 127 10.92 -12.21 -2.90
C LEU A 127 10.07 -11.13 -2.25
N LEU A 128 10.36 -9.85 -2.49
CA LEU A 128 9.53 -8.75 -2.00
C LEU A 128 8.16 -8.72 -2.66
N GLU A 129 8.04 -9.03 -3.93
CA GLU A 129 6.75 -9.17 -4.60
C GLU A 129 5.92 -10.32 -4.00
N GLN A 130 6.54 -11.46 -3.75
CA GLN A 130 5.89 -12.59 -3.09
C GLN A 130 5.48 -12.29 -1.64
N LEU A 131 6.17 -11.37 -0.96
CA LEU A 131 5.84 -10.93 0.39
C LEU A 131 4.69 -9.93 0.40
N LEU A 132 4.72 -8.93 -0.49
CA LEU A 132 3.93 -7.70 -0.37
C LEU A 132 2.62 -7.74 -1.16
N PHE A 133 2.56 -8.57 -2.19
CA PHE A 133 1.43 -8.69 -3.10
C PHE A 133 0.80 -10.07 -3.02
N TRP A 134 -0.45 -10.18 -3.47
CA TRP A 134 -1.13 -11.47 -3.58
C TRP A 134 -1.57 -11.75 -5.01
N GLN A 135 -1.78 -13.00 -5.31
CA GLN A 135 -2.21 -13.49 -6.61
C GLN A 135 -3.71 -13.82 -6.56
N PRO A 136 -4.60 -12.97 -7.15
CA PRO A 136 -6.05 -13.16 -7.07
C PRO A 136 -6.57 -14.40 -7.78
N SER A 137 -5.84 -14.90 -8.77
CA SER A 137 -6.25 -16.05 -9.59
C SER A 137 -5.09 -17.02 -9.78
N ALA A 138 -5.37 -18.30 -9.65
CA ALA A 138 -4.39 -19.36 -9.96
C ALA A 138 -4.02 -19.40 -11.46
N TYR A 139 -4.90 -18.89 -12.32
CA TYR A 139 -4.75 -18.92 -13.78
C TYR A 139 -4.09 -17.67 -14.36
N LYS A 140 -3.93 -16.61 -13.56
CA LYS A 140 -3.30 -15.35 -13.98
C LYS A 140 -2.13 -15.04 -13.06
N SER A 141 -0.98 -14.68 -13.62
CA SER A 141 0.22 -14.32 -12.86
C SER A 141 0.19 -12.91 -12.26
N ASN A 142 -0.92 -12.21 -12.37
CA ASN A 142 -1.03 -10.83 -11.90
C ASN A 142 -0.95 -10.76 -10.37
N LEU A 143 0.01 -10.00 -9.88
CA LEU A 143 0.17 -9.67 -8.47
C LEU A 143 -0.42 -8.28 -8.19
N VAL A 144 -1.16 -8.13 -7.10
CA VAL A 144 -1.78 -6.86 -6.69
C VAL A 144 -1.72 -6.70 -5.18
N LEU A 145 -1.93 -5.49 -4.66
CA LEU A 145 -2.11 -5.32 -3.21
C LEU A 145 -3.42 -5.93 -2.75
N SER A 146 -3.42 -6.42 -1.53
CA SER A 146 -4.57 -7.10 -0.91
C SER A 146 -5.34 -6.17 0.03
N VAL A 147 -6.67 -6.24 0.00
CA VAL A 147 -7.50 -5.76 1.10
C VAL A 147 -7.41 -6.76 2.24
N GLY A 148 -6.66 -6.44 3.31
CA GLY A 148 -6.46 -7.30 4.48
C GLY A 148 -5.01 -7.62 4.82
N ALA A 149 -4.05 -7.22 3.98
CA ALA A 149 -2.64 -7.29 4.29
C ALA A 149 -2.19 -6.07 5.12
N PRO A 150 -1.40 -6.25 6.21
CA PRO A 150 -0.94 -5.12 7.05
C PRO A 150 0.01 -4.17 6.33
N SER A 151 0.65 -4.58 5.25
CA SER A 151 1.55 -3.74 4.45
C SER A 151 0.83 -2.89 3.41
N SER A 152 -0.34 -3.31 2.93
CA SER A 152 -1.03 -2.64 1.82
C SER A 152 -1.33 -1.15 2.07
N PRO A 153 -1.75 -0.71 3.26
CA PRO A 153 -1.98 0.71 3.54
C PRO A 153 -0.75 1.59 3.35
N ALA A 154 0.40 1.19 3.89
CA ALA A 154 1.63 1.95 3.77
C ALA A 154 2.16 1.94 2.33
N ILE A 155 2.09 0.79 1.65
CA ILE A 155 2.52 0.65 0.26
C ILE A 155 1.64 1.48 -0.67
N SER A 156 0.32 1.50 -0.48
CA SER A 156 -0.58 2.30 -1.30
C SER A 156 -0.28 3.80 -1.18
N ASN A 157 -0.04 4.30 0.04
CA ASN A 157 0.37 5.68 0.24
C ASN A 157 1.70 6.00 -0.44
N PHE A 158 2.67 5.10 -0.34
CA PHE A 158 3.97 5.24 -1.01
C PHE A 158 3.84 5.28 -2.53
N CYS A 159 3.09 4.36 -3.12
CA CYS A 159 2.90 4.26 -4.56
C CYS A 159 2.29 5.53 -5.19
N LEU A 160 1.47 6.26 -4.42
CA LEU A 160 0.77 7.43 -4.92
C LEU A 160 1.48 8.77 -4.66
N ILE A 161 2.69 8.79 -4.08
CA ILE A 161 3.40 10.05 -3.77
C ILE A 161 3.53 10.95 -5.01
N SER A 162 3.95 10.40 -6.14
CA SER A 162 4.14 11.17 -7.38
C SER A 162 2.82 11.74 -7.92
N PHE A 163 1.73 10.97 -7.82
CA PHE A 163 0.38 11.41 -8.14
C PHE A 163 -0.08 12.52 -7.19
N ASP A 164 0.02 12.28 -5.89
CA ASP A 164 -0.38 13.23 -4.85
C ASP A 164 0.34 14.59 -5.01
N ASN A 165 1.65 14.56 -5.24
CA ASN A 165 2.46 15.78 -5.38
C ASN A 165 2.10 16.57 -6.64
N LYS A 166 1.87 15.90 -7.77
CA LYS A 166 1.43 16.55 -9.02
C LYS A 166 0.06 17.19 -8.83
N LEU A 167 -0.88 16.44 -8.23
CA LEU A 167 -2.24 16.94 -8.03
C LEU A 167 -2.27 18.08 -7.00
N GLN A 168 -1.48 17.99 -5.95
CA GLN A 168 -1.33 19.09 -4.97
C GLN A 168 -0.79 20.35 -5.63
N SER A 169 0.23 20.24 -6.50
CA SER A 169 0.77 21.38 -7.23
C SER A 169 -0.27 22.03 -8.15
N PHE A 170 -1.01 21.21 -8.91
CA PHE A 170 -2.10 21.67 -9.75
C PHE A 170 -3.21 22.40 -8.96
N CYS A 171 -3.61 21.85 -7.82
CA CYS A 171 -4.63 22.43 -6.96
C CYS A 171 -4.18 23.75 -6.34
N ARG A 172 -2.93 23.82 -5.84
CA ARG A 172 -2.37 25.04 -5.25
C ARG A 172 -2.36 26.22 -6.21
N GLN A 173 -2.01 25.99 -7.49
CA GLN A 173 -2.03 27.04 -8.52
C GLN A 173 -3.43 27.61 -8.79
N ARG A 174 -4.48 26.93 -8.31
CA ARG A 174 -5.89 27.31 -8.51
C ARG A 174 -6.62 27.62 -7.21
N SER A 175 -5.87 27.80 -6.11
CA SER A 175 -6.42 28.03 -4.77
C SER A 175 -7.41 26.94 -4.32
N ILE A 176 -7.20 25.71 -4.78
CA ILE A 176 -8.00 24.53 -4.42
C ILE A 176 -7.29 23.80 -3.28
N THR A 177 -8.01 23.55 -2.19
CA THR A 177 -7.56 22.67 -1.11
C THR A 177 -7.73 21.22 -1.55
N PHE A 178 -6.67 20.43 -1.44
CA PHE A 178 -6.66 18.99 -1.80
C PHE A 178 -6.17 18.13 -0.65
N SER A 179 -6.86 17.04 -0.40
CA SER A 179 -6.41 15.98 0.51
C SER A 179 -6.83 14.60 0.02
N ARG A 180 -6.12 13.57 0.52
CA ARG A 180 -6.46 12.16 0.25
C ARG A 180 -6.60 11.37 1.56
N TYR A 181 -7.68 10.59 1.66
CA TYR A 181 -7.90 9.63 2.74
C TYR A 181 -8.10 8.24 2.15
N ALA A 182 -7.04 7.42 2.10
CA ALA A 182 -6.97 6.14 1.39
C ALA A 182 -7.26 6.29 -0.11
N ASP A 183 -8.40 5.78 -0.54
CA ASP A 183 -8.98 5.84 -1.88
C ASP A 183 -9.81 7.11 -2.14
N ASP A 184 -10.27 7.80 -1.08
CA ASP A 184 -11.04 9.04 -1.19
C ASP A 184 -10.15 10.27 -1.48
N LEU A 185 -10.43 11.01 -2.55
CA LEU A 185 -9.86 12.31 -2.89
C LEU A 185 -10.87 13.41 -2.55
N THR A 186 -10.46 14.42 -1.82
CA THR A 186 -11.32 15.56 -1.49
C THR A 186 -10.69 16.85 -1.97
N PHE A 187 -11.49 17.65 -2.67
CA PHE A 187 -11.15 18.98 -3.19
C PHE A 187 -12.17 20.01 -2.69
N SER A 188 -11.70 21.22 -2.40
CA SER A 188 -12.59 22.30 -1.99
C SER A 188 -11.95 23.68 -2.23
#